data_1eb263394f82593e38f0ce1765e0e766
#
_entry.id   1eb263394f82593e38f0ce1765e0e766
#
_cell.length_a   1.000
_cell.length_b   1.000
_cell.length_c   1.000
_cell.angle_alpha   90.00
_cell.angle_beta   90.00
_cell.angle_gamma   90.00
#
_symmetry.space_group_name_H-M   'P 1'
#
loop_
_entity.id
_entity.type
_entity.pdbx_description
1 polymer ?
#
loop_
_entity_poly.entity_id
_entity_poly.type
_entity_poly.pdbx_seq_one_letter_code
_entity_poly.pdbx_strand_id
1 'polypeptide(L)'
;MRARYSAYVKEEVDFLLSSLHPDGAGGVDRESTKAWAQNAQWHGLEVLDKAAGGPKDDTGEVEFVAKYTMQDEPQRHHERGMFKRHNGQWRYLDGNEIHPTPVVGPRVRIGRNDTCLCGSGSKFKKCCRSVFDSGATTPEALVRARFVAPLVGEVRFLTRSLHPDAEQAAASAAADPPNQFKLIECQSEGDSATVEVAFFAQPGAEARRERHQLRCLKGRWLFQSAAPN
;
A
#
# COMPACT_ATOMS: atom_id res chain seq x y z
N MET A 1 -8.33 -0.36 -19.08
CA MET A 1 -7.65 -0.97 -17.92
C MET A 1 -8.22 -2.33 -17.51
N ARG A 2 -9.54 -2.48 -17.25
CA ARG A 2 -10.14 -3.75 -16.77
C ARG A 2 -9.77 -4.98 -17.62
N ALA A 3 -9.80 -4.87 -18.95
CA ALA A 3 -9.41 -5.97 -19.85
C ALA A 3 -7.94 -6.38 -19.67
N ARG A 4 -7.02 -5.42 -19.50
CA ARG A 4 -5.61 -5.72 -19.23
C ARG A 4 -5.41 -6.41 -17.88
N TYR A 5 -6.11 -5.97 -16.82
CA TYR A 5 -6.09 -6.66 -15.54
C TYR A 5 -6.60 -8.11 -15.67
N SER A 6 -7.71 -8.32 -16.35
CA SER A 6 -8.23 -9.68 -16.60
C SER A 6 -7.24 -10.54 -17.40
N ALA A 7 -6.49 -9.93 -18.30
CA ALA A 7 -5.46 -10.64 -19.07
C ALA A 7 -4.25 -11.04 -18.20
N TYR A 8 -3.85 -10.22 -17.23
CA TYR A 8 -2.86 -10.64 -16.23
C TYR A 8 -3.35 -11.83 -15.39
N VAL A 9 -4.59 -11.76 -14.89
CA VAL A 9 -5.22 -12.85 -14.10
C VAL A 9 -5.31 -14.16 -14.88
N LYS A 10 -5.51 -14.09 -16.20
CA LYS A 10 -5.67 -15.25 -17.09
C LYS A 10 -4.39 -15.64 -17.85
N GLU A 11 -3.29 -14.95 -17.57
CA GLU A 11 -2.00 -15.15 -18.26
C GLU A 11 -2.05 -14.96 -19.79
N GLU A 12 -2.99 -14.12 -20.26
CA GLU A 12 -3.18 -13.81 -21.68
C GLU A 12 -2.11 -12.81 -22.16
N VAL A 13 -0.86 -13.27 -22.23
CA VAL A 13 0.31 -12.43 -22.54
C VAL A 13 0.20 -11.79 -23.91
N ASP A 14 -0.34 -12.51 -24.92
CA ASP A 14 -0.53 -11.99 -26.27
C ASP A 14 -1.47 -10.77 -26.29
N PHE A 15 -2.54 -10.81 -25.50
CA PHE A 15 -3.44 -9.66 -25.35
C PHE A 15 -2.73 -8.48 -24.67
N LEU A 16 -1.94 -8.74 -23.62
CA LEU A 16 -1.20 -7.69 -22.92
C LEU A 16 -0.26 -6.93 -23.87
N LEU A 17 0.50 -7.66 -24.68
CA LEU A 17 1.42 -7.09 -25.67
C LEU A 17 0.67 -6.42 -26.83
N SER A 18 -0.34 -7.07 -27.40
CA SER A 18 -1.11 -6.49 -28.51
C SER A 18 -1.94 -5.28 -28.13
N SER A 19 -2.26 -5.11 -26.86
CA SER A 19 -2.98 -3.94 -26.33
C SER A 19 -2.06 -2.76 -25.97
N LEU A 20 -0.75 -2.84 -26.21
CA LEU A 20 0.17 -1.70 -26.12
C LEU A 20 0.00 -0.78 -27.32
N HIS A 21 0.15 0.53 -27.09
CA HIS A 21 0.18 1.52 -28.16
C HIS A 21 1.56 1.48 -28.85
N PRO A 22 1.65 1.58 -30.19
CA PRO A 22 2.95 1.59 -30.89
C PRO A 22 3.92 2.69 -30.43
N ASP A 23 3.39 3.85 -30.03
CA ASP A 23 4.18 4.98 -29.50
C ASP A 23 4.46 4.82 -27.99
N GLY A 24 4.06 3.71 -27.37
CA GLY A 24 4.23 3.49 -25.94
C GLY A 24 5.69 3.34 -25.53
N ALA A 25 5.99 3.62 -24.27
CA ALA A 25 7.32 3.47 -23.71
C ALA A 25 7.82 2.04 -23.93
N GLY A 26 8.92 1.90 -24.66
CA GLY A 26 9.59 0.63 -24.88
C GLY A 26 10.04 0.02 -23.55
N GLY A 27 9.98 -1.30 -23.46
CA GLY A 27 10.49 -2.03 -22.28
C GLY A 27 9.56 -3.08 -21.71
N VAL A 28 8.35 -3.20 -22.26
CA VAL A 28 7.46 -4.32 -21.92
C VAL A 28 7.85 -5.50 -22.80
N ASP A 29 8.62 -6.43 -22.26
CA ASP A 29 8.97 -7.67 -22.94
C ASP A 29 8.05 -8.83 -22.53
N ARG A 30 8.01 -9.86 -23.39
CA ARG A 30 7.15 -11.02 -23.17
C ARG A 30 7.49 -11.82 -21.92
N GLU A 31 8.78 -12.01 -21.65
CA GLU A 31 9.24 -12.88 -20.58
C GLU A 31 8.94 -12.25 -19.20
N SER A 32 9.23 -10.97 -19.03
CA SER A 32 8.92 -10.26 -17.79
C SER A 32 7.41 -10.15 -17.55
N THR A 33 6.63 -9.88 -18.60
CA THR A 33 5.16 -9.83 -18.54
C THR A 33 4.57 -11.18 -18.12
N LYS A 34 5.06 -12.26 -18.71
CA LYS A 34 4.65 -13.62 -18.39
C LYS A 34 5.02 -13.99 -16.96
N ALA A 35 6.27 -13.70 -16.58
CA ALA A 35 6.76 -13.99 -15.23
C ALA A 35 5.93 -13.25 -14.16
N TRP A 36 5.58 -11.98 -14.41
CA TRP A 36 4.73 -11.23 -13.48
C TRP A 36 3.31 -11.82 -13.42
N ALA A 37 2.68 -12.12 -14.55
CA ALA A 37 1.36 -12.71 -14.59
C ALA A 37 1.28 -14.04 -13.82
N GLN A 38 2.30 -14.90 -13.97
CA GLN A 38 2.35 -16.25 -13.38
C GLN A 38 2.75 -16.26 -11.90
N ASN A 39 3.63 -15.36 -11.48
CA ASN A 39 4.12 -15.33 -10.10
C ASN A 39 3.25 -14.51 -9.14
N ALA A 40 2.32 -13.70 -9.67
CA ALA A 40 1.43 -12.89 -8.87
C ALA A 40 0.11 -13.62 -8.60
N GLN A 41 -0.28 -13.69 -7.34
CA GLN A 41 -1.64 -14.09 -6.96
C GLN A 41 -2.51 -12.82 -6.93
N TRP A 42 -3.39 -12.67 -7.92
CA TRP A 42 -4.22 -11.49 -8.10
C TRP A 42 -5.44 -11.49 -7.19
N HIS A 43 -5.71 -10.35 -6.53
CA HIS A 43 -6.81 -10.20 -5.57
C HIS A 43 -7.90 -9.23 -6.03
N GLY A 44 -7.60 -8.29 -6.92
CA GLY A 44 -8.60 -7.36 -7.43
C GLY A 44 -8.01 -6.11 -8.08
N LEU A 45 -8.88 -5.41 -8.83
CA LEU A 45 -8.61 -4.13 -9.46
C LEU A 45 -9.62 -3.08 -8.95
N GLU A 46 -9.12 -2.02 -8.41
CA GLU A 46 -9.89 -0.85 -8.02
C GLU A 46 -9.59 0.31 -8.99
N VAL A 47 -10.60 0.83 -9.65
CA VAL A 47 -10.49 2.03 -10.51
C VAL A 47 -10.91 3.23 -9.68
N LEU A 48 -9.99 4.16 -9.49
CA LEU A 48 -10.12 5.29 -8.58
C LEU A 48 -10.66 6.53 -9.28
N ASP A 49 -10.08 6.83 -10.45
CA ASP A 49 -10.41 8.02 -11.22
C ASP A 49 -10.30 7.75 -12.72
N LYS A 50 -10.97 8.57 -13.51
CA LYS A 50 -10.89 8.57 -14.97
C LYS A 50 -10.91 10.01 -15.46
N ALA A 51 -9.99 10.36 -16.33
CA ALA A 51 -9.96 11.64 -17.00
C ALA A 51 -10.00 11.43 -18.52
N ALA A 52 -10.90 12.15 -19.18
CA ALA A 52 -11.19 11.99 -20.62
C ALA A 52 -11.59 10.53 -20.98
N GLY A 53 -11.33 10.08 -22.20
CA GLY A 53 -11.64 8.70 -22.65
C GLY A 53 -13.09 8.50 -23.09
N GLY A 54 -13.82 9.56 -23.37
CA GLY A 54 -15.15 9.51 -23.94
C GLY A 54 -15.18 9.12 -25.42
N PRO A 55 -16.36 9.02 -26.05
CA PRO A 55 -16.49 8.58 -27.45
C PRO A 55 -15.77 9.46 -28.47
N LYS A 56 -15.57 10.75 -28.13
CA LYS A 56 -14.92 11.75 -29.01
C LYS A 56 -13.44 11.98 -28.68
N ASP A 57 -12.93 11.35 -27.62
CA ASP A 57 -11.56 11.55 -27.15
C ASP A 57 -10.61 10.53 -27.80
N ASP A 58 -9.42 10.97 -28.16
CA ASP A 58 -8.35 10.11 -28.66
C ASP A 58 -7.38 9.69 -27.55
N THR A 59 -7.44 10.34 -26.41
CA THR A 59 -6.66 10.04 -25.22
C THR A 59 -7.53 9.91 -23.99
N GLY A 60 -7.06 9.19 -22.99
CA GLY A 60 -7.76 9.04 -21.70
C GLY A 60 -6.83 8.51 -20.65
N GLU A 61 -7.14 8.80 -19.40
CA GLU A 61 -6.38 8.34 -18.25
C GLU A 61 -7.27 7.52 -17.32
N VAL A 62 -6.68 6.54 -16.68
CA VAL A 62 -7.33 5.75 -15.64
C VAL A 62 -6.37 5.61 -14.47
N GLU A 63 -6.76 6.11 -13.32
CA GLU A 63 -6.06 5.84 -12.06
C GLU A 63 -6.63 4.58 -11.42
N PHE A 64 -5.76 3.66 -11.04
CA PHE A 64 -6.18 2.38 -10.50
C PHE A 64 -5.17 1.79 -9.51
N VAL A 65 -5.66 0.88 -8.68
CA VAL A 65 -4.84 0.00 -7.83
C VAL A 65 -5.11 -1.44 -8.21
N ALA A 66 -4.06 -2.16 -8.58
CA ALA A 66 -4.08 -3.62 -8.70
C ALA A 66 -3.50 -4.24 -7.43
N LYS A 67 -4.24 -5.17 -6.84
CA LYS A 67 -3.87 -5.84 -5.59
C LYS A 67 -3.45 -7.27 -5.90
N TYR A 68 -2.28 -7.68 -5.41
CA TYR A 68 -1.76 -9.03 -5.62
C TYR A 68 -0.79 -9.44 -4.52
N THR A 69 -0.49 -10.73 -4.42
CA THR A 69 0.59 -11.27 -3.58
C THR A 69 1.70 -11.79 -4.48
N MET A 70 2.93 -11.46 -4.19
CA MET A 70 4.13 -11.96 -4.87
C MET A 70 5.16 -12.38 -3.83
N GLN A 71 5.69 -13.61 -3.96
CA GLN A 71 6.65 -14.18 -2.99
C GLN A 71 6.12 -14.12 -1.54
N ASP A 72 4.83 -14.43 -1.36
CA ASP A 72 4.12 -14.36 -0.08
C ASP A 72 4.01 -12.96 0.56
N GLU A 73 4.41 -11.91 -0.16
CA GLU A 73 4.26 -10.53 0.27
C GLU A 73 3.09 -9.86 -0.46
N PRO A 74 2.14 -9.23 0.27
CA PRO A 74 1.06 -8.46 -0.35
C PRO A 74 1.62 -7.23 -1.04
N GLN A 75 1.17 -6.99 -2.26
CA GLN A 75 1.61 -5.90 -3.12
C GLN A 75 0.42 -5.08 -3.61
N ARG A 76 0.68 -3.80 -3.87
CA ARG A 76 -0.28 -2.87 -4.47
C ARG A 76 0.44 -2.10 -5.57
N HIS A 77 -0.01 -2.28 -6.80
CA HIS A 77 0.44 -1.46 -7.92
C HIS A 77 -0.56 -0.35 -8.15
N HIS A 78 -0.21 0.87 -7.75
CA HIS A 78 -1.01 2.09 -7.93
C HIS A 78 -0.45 2.86 -9.10
N GLU A 79 -1.24 3.08 -10.13
CA GLU A 79 -0.79 3.68 -11.37
C GLU A 79 -1.87 4.62 -11.95
N ARG A 80 -1.42 5.71 -12.57
CA ARG A 80 -2.19 6.50 -13.52
C ARG A 80 -1.75 6.11 -14.91
N GLY A 81 -2.52 5.19 -15.52
CA GLY A 81 -2.27 4.67 -16.85
C GLY A 81 -2.87 5.59 -17.92
N MET A 82 -2.07 5.90 -18.93
CA MET A 82 -2.45 6.68 -20.11
C MET A 82 -2.84 5.74 -21.25
N PHE A 83 -3.94 6.06 -21.90
CA PHE A 83 -4.47 5.31 -23.03
C PHE A 83 -4.63 6.24 -24.23
N LYS A 84 -4.36 5.73 -25.42
CA LYS A 84 -4.54 6.45 -26.68
C LYS A 84 -5.19 5.55 -27.71
N ARG A 85 -6.01 6.14 -28.60
CA ARG A 85 -6.62 5.39 -29.71
C ARG A 85 -5.58 5.11 -30.79
N HIS A 86 -5.57 3.84 -31.24
CA HIS A 86 -4.84 3.41 -32.41
C HIS A 86 -5.75 2.54 -33.27
N ASN A 87 -5.98 2.92 -34.51
CA ASN A 87 -6.92 2.25 -35.43
C ASN A 87 -8.32 2.05 -34.79
N GLY A 88 -8.83 3.08 -34.11
CA GLY A 88 -10.14 3.08 -33.46
C GLY A 88 -10.22 2.31 -32.13
N GLN A 89 -9.15 1.65 -31.70
CA GLN A 89 -9.10 0.87 -30.47
C GLN A 89 -8.29 1.59 -29.39
N TRP A 90 -8.76 1.51 -28.14
CA TRP A 90 -8.00 1.99 -26.98
C TRP A 90 -6.82 1.08 -26.69
N ARG A 91 -5.61 1.65 -26.64
CA ARG A 91 -4.36 0.97 -26.31
C ARG A 91 -3.67 1.66 -25.16
N TYR A 92 -2.99 0.88 -24.33
CA TYR A 92 -2.18 1.40 -23.25
C TYR A 92 -0.92 2.05 -23.80
N LEU A 93 -0.73 3.33 -23.52
CA LEU A 93 0.40 4.11 -24.00
C LEU A 93 1.57 4.09 -23.03
N ASP A 94 1.30 4.43 -21.76
CA ASP A 94 2.29 4.55 -20.70
C ASP A 94 1.59 4.63 -19.35
N GLY A 95 2.33 4.58 -18.26
CA GLY A 95 1.78 4.76 -16.92
C GLY A 95 2.80 5.33 -15.94
N ASN A 96 2.31 6.22 -15.11
CA ASN A 96 3.07 6.74 -13.98
C ASN A 96 2.67 5.99 -12.72
N GLU A 97 3.59 5.20 -12.17
CA GLU A 97 3.37 4.56 -10.88
C GLU A 97 3.27 5.63 -9.80
N ILE A 98 2.15 5.62 -9.09
CA ILE A 98 1.89 6.52 -7.98
C ILE A 98 2.40 5.83 -6.72
N HIS A 99 3.60 6.16 -6.33
CA HIS A 99 4.05 5.81 -4.99
C HIS A 99 3.39 6.79 -4.02
N PRO A 100 2.66 6.32 -3.01
CA PRO A 100 2.21 7.22 -1.96
C PRO A 100 3.46 7.92 -1.43
N THR A 101 3.56 9.22 -1.70
CA THR A 101 4.66 10.01 -1.13
C THR A 101 4.34 10.12 0.34
N PRO A 102 5.06 9.42 1.22
CA PRO A 102 4.83 9.59 2.63
C PRO A 102 5.22 11.03 2.94
N VAL A 103 4.37 11.78 3.60
CA VAL A 103 4.77 13.04 4.22
C VAL A 103 5.80 12.67 5.27
N VAL A 104 7.07 12.77 4.89
CA VAL A 104 8.18 12.48 5.78
C VAL A 104 8.41 13.74 6.59
N GLY A 105 7.90 13.78 7.81
CA GLY A 105 8.33 14.69 8.83
C GLY A 105 9.85 14.56 9.09
N PRO A 106 10.45 15.42 9.92
CA PRO A 106 11.88 15.36 10.21
C PRO A 106 12.25 13.95 10.72
N ARG A 107 13.16 13.27 10.00
CA ARG A 107 13.61 11.92 10.35
C ARG A 107 14.28 11.93 11.71
N VAL A 108 13.75 11.16 12.64
CA VAL A 108 14.37 10.95 13.95
C VAL A 108 15.47 9.91 13.80
N ARG A 109 16.69 10.26 14.18
CA ARG A 109 17.79 9.30 14.28
C ARG A 109 17.64 8.52 15.58
N ILE A 110 17.49 7.20 15.48
CA ILE A 110 17.40 6.30 16.62
C ILE A 110 18.45 5.18 16.50
N GLY A 111 19.19 4.95 17.56
CA GLY A 111 20.14 3.85 17.65
C GLY A 111 19.46 2.51 17.90
N ARG A 112 20.07 1.42 17.47
CA ARG A 112 19.51 0.05 17.64
C ARG A 112 19.22 -0.30 19.10
N ASN A 113 20.00 0.24 20.04
CA ASN A 113 19.87 -0.03 21.48
C ASN A 113 19.03 1.00 22.23
N ASP A 114 18.60 2.08 21.58
CA ASP A 114 17.77 3.10 22.20
C ASP A 114 16.36 2.59 22.48
N THR A 115 15.66 3.24 23.41
CA THR A 115 14.25 2.95 23.68
C THR A 115 13.40 3.26 22.44
N CYS A 116 12.54 2.33 22.05
CA CYS A 116 11.74 2.47 20.84
C CYS A 116 10.75 3.66 20.96
N LEU A 117 10.66 4.44 19.89
CA LEU A 117 9.75 5.60 19.79
C LEU A 117 8.26 5.23 19.92
N CYS A 118 7.90 3.96 19.79
CA CYS A 118 6.52 3.51 19.92
C CYS A 118 5.99 3.49 21.38
N GLY A 119 6.79 3.89 22.35
CA GLY A 119 6.39 3.91 23.76
C GLY A 119 6.28 2.53 24.43
N SER A 120 6.79 1.45 23.83
CA SER A 120 6.77 0.11 24.41
C SER A 120 7.75 -0.09 25.57
N GLY A 121 8.72 0.81 25.75
CA GLY A 121 9.83 0.65 26.69
C GLY A 121 10.93 -0.30 26.21
N SER A 122 10.72 -1.06 25.15
CA SER A 122 11.70 -2.01 24.59
C SER A 122 12.76 -1.31 23.73
N LYS A 123 13.92 -1.96 23.58
CA LYS A 123 14.96 -1.46 22.64
C LYS A 123 14.47 -1.53 21.20
N PHE A 124 14.76 -0.51 20.39
CA PHE A 124 14.32 -0.40 19.00
C PHE A 124 14.61 -1.66 18.19
N LYS A 125 15.82 -2.25 18.29
CA LYS A 125 16.21 -3.47 17.57
C LYS A 125 15.35 -4.70 17.89
N LYS A 126 14.73 -4.74 19.09
CA LYS A 126 13.85 -5.83 19.57
C LYS A 126 12.38 -5.46 19.54
N CYS A 127 12.04 -4.31 18.94
CA CYS A 127 10.69 -3.78 18.83
C CYS A 127 10.39 -3.45 17.36
N CYS A 128 10.11 -2.21 17.01
CA CYS A 128 9.70 -1.83 15.65
C CYS A 128 10.72 -2.19 14.58
N ARG A 129 12.02 -2.17 14.86
CA ARG A 129 13.04 -2.57 13.88
C ARG A 129 12.87 -4.04 13.45
N SER A 130 12.63 -4.96 14.39
CA SER A 130 12.42 -6.38 14.05
C SER A 130 11.13 -6.56 13.22
N VAL A 131 10.11 -5.76 13.48
CA VAL A 131 8.86 -5.77 12.70
C VAL A 131 9.10 -5.26 11.27
N PHE A 132 9.93 -4.25 11.10
CA PHE A 132 10.33 -3.79 9.76
C PHE A 132 11.06 -4.87 8.97
N ASP A 133 11.86 -5.68 9.62
CA ASP A 133 12.67 -6.71 8.96
C ASP A 133 11.87 -7.99 8.65
N SER A 134 10.95 -8.42 9.55
CA SER A 134 10.30 -9.73 9.48
C SER A 134 8.76 -9.71 9.44
N GLY A 135 8.13 -8.52 9.50
CA GLY A 135 6.68 -8.38 9.59
C GLY A 135 6.15 -8.48 11.02
N ALA A 136 4.88 -8.14 11.22
CA ALA A 136 4.24 -8.13 12.52
C ALA A 136 3.56 -9.48 12.82
N THR A 137 3.87 -10.06 13.97
CA THR A 137 3.24 -11.31 14.46
C THR A 137 2.07 -11.06 15.42
N THR A 138 1.90 -9.80 15.86
CA THR A 138 0.73 -9.38 16.67
C THR A 138 0.14 -8.08 16.13
N PRO A 139 -1.18 -7.84 16.37
CA PRO A 139 -1.83 -6.59 15.94
C PRO A 139 -1.15 -5.35 16.51
N GLU A 140 -0.79 -5.38 17.79
CA GLU A 140 -0.16 -4.27 18.50
C GLU A 140 1.22 -3.95 17.90
N ALA A 141 2.00 -4.99 17.57
CA ALA A 141 3.31 -4.81 16.94
C ALA A 141 3.19 -4.12 15.59
N LEU A 142 2.17 -4.48 14.79
CA LEU A 142 1.89 -3.83 13.52
C LEU A 142 1.60 -2.34 13.70
N VAL A 143 0.64 -2.00 14.56
CA VAL A 143 0.20 -0.60 14.74
C VAL A 143 1.33 0.26 15.29
N ARG A 144 2.10 -0.25 16.26
CA ARG A 144 3.31 0.41 16.78
C ARG A 144 4.36 0.65 15.70
N ALA A 145 4.61 -0.36 14.87
CA ALA A 145 5.59 -0.23 13.79
C ALA A 145 5.13 0.77 12.72
N ARG A 146 3.85 0.75 12.35
CA ARG A 146 3.29 1.73 11.40
C ARG A 146 3.38 3.18 11.90
N PHE A 147 3.22 3.42 13.21
CA PHE A 147 3.46 4.73 13.81
C PHE A 147 4.94 5.16 13.71
N VAL A 148 5.88 4.25 13.99
CA VAL A 148 7.31 4.58 14.02
C VAL A 148 7.92 4.68 12.61
N ALA A 149 7.39 3.95 11.63
CA ALA A 149 7.95 3.86 10.29
C ALA A 149 8.21 5.24 9.62
N PRO A 150 7.26 6.17 9.57
CA PRO A 150 7.50 7.50 8.99
C PRO A 150 8.52 8.32 9.79
N LEU A 151 8.54 8.18 11.13
CA LEU A 151 9.46 8.93 11.99
C LEU A 151 10.94 8.58 11.73
N VAL A 152 11.20 7.31 11.40
CA VAL A 152 12.57 6.80 11.18
C VAL A 152 12.93 6.61 9.70
N GLY A 153 12.01 6.98 8.79
CA GLY A 153 12.22 6.90 7.34
C GLY A 153 12.01 5.52 6.72
N GLU A 154 11.38 4.58 7.44
CA GLU A 154 11.02 3.23 6.94
C GLU A 154 9.64 3.24 6.26
N VAL A 155 9.43 4.20 5.39
CA VAL A 155 8.13 4.48 4.75
C VAL A 155 7.62 3.33 3.88
N ARG A 156 8.52 2.55 3.28
CA ARG A 156 8.14 1.35 2.51
C ARG A 156 7.40 0.33 3.37
N PHE A 157 7.62 0.33 4.68
CA PHE A 157 6.88 -0.55 5.59
C PHE A 157 5.38 -0.24 5.62
N LEU A 158 4.98 1.02 5.44
CA LEU A 158 3.56 1.40 5.41
C LEU A 158 2.83 0.70 4.26
N THR A 159 3.44 0.67 3.06
CA THR A 159 2.85 0.03 1.89
C THR A 159 2.84 -1.50 2.02
N ARG A 160 3.99 -2.12 2.33
CA ARG A 160 4.07 -3.59 2.42
C ARG A 160 3.31 -4.20 3.61
N SER A 161 2.94 -3.39 4.59
CA SER A 161 2.11 -3.81 5.72
C SER A 161 0.61 -3.59 5.50
N LEU A 162 0.18 -3.25 4.29
CA LEU A 162 -1.24 -3.18 3.93
C LEU A 162 -1.77 -4.56 3.57
N HIS A 163 -2.99 -4.86 4.05
CA HIS A 163 -3.74 -6.01 3.54
C HIS A 163 -4.11 -5.78 2.06
N PRO A 164 -4.15 -6.82 1.20
CA PRO A 164 -4.58 -6.65 -0.19
C PRO A 164 -5.92 -5.93 -0.36
N ASP A 165 -6.85 -6.14 0.58
CA ASP A 165 -8.18 -5.49 0.58
C ASP A 165 -8.20 -4.16 1.36
N ALA A 166 -7.05 -3.60 1.72
CA ALA A 166 -7.01 -2.34 2.45
C ALA A 166 -7.58 -1.18 1.63
N GLU A 167 -8.34 -0.31 2.29
CA GLU A 167 -8.83 0.93 1.69
C GLU A 167 -7.66 1.86 1.34
N GLN A 168 -7.80 2.63 0.26
CA GLN A 168 -6.72 3.49 -0.24
C GLN A 168 -6.32 4.60 0.74
N ALA A 169 -7.27 5.17 1.46
CA ALA A 169 -7.01 6.15 2.52
C ALA A 169 -6.07 5.62 3.62
N ALA A 170 -6.00 4.30 3.77
CA ALA A 170 -5.14 3.63 4.74
C ALA A 170 -3.62 3.75 4.46
N ALA A 171 -3.23 4.11 3.22
CA ALA A 171 -1.84 4.33 2.84
C ALA A 171 -1.35 5.75 3.16
N SER A 172 -2.27 6.68 3.38
CA SER A 172 -1.94 8.08 3.67
C SER A 172 -1.40 8.20 5.10
N ALA A 173 -0.10 8.51 5.21
CA ALA A 173 0.41 9.06 6.46
C ALA A 173 -0.19 10.45 6.64
N ALA A 174 -0.64 10.78 7.85
CA ALA A 174 -1.14 12.12 8.15
C ALA A 174 -0.10 13.17 7.73
N ALA A 175 -0.58 14.30 7.17
CA ALA A 175 0.28 15.41 6.74
C ALA A 175 1.18 15.93 7.89
N ASP A 176 0.77 15.68 9.12
CA ASP A 176 1.49 16.06 10.33
C ASP A 176 1.58 14.82 11.24
N PRO A 177 2.73 14.10 11.24
CA PRO A 177 2.88 12.91 12.04
C PRO A 177 2.75 13.27 13.53
N PRO A 178 1.92 12.53 14.29
CA PRO A 178 1.74 12.80 15.71
C PRO A 178 3.05 12.55 16.47
N ASN A 179 3.36 13.43 17.42
CA ASN A 179 4.57 13.31 18.24
C ASN A 179 4.50 12.17 19.26
N GLN A 180 3.30 11.77 19.64
CA GLN A 180 3.08 10.69 20.61
C GLN A 180 1.95 9.77 20.16
N PHE A 181 2.09 8.52 20.52
CA PHE A 181 1.18 7.42 20.23
C PHE A 181 0.90 6.63 21.50
N LYS A 182 -0.36 6.30 21.72
CA LYS A 182 -0.78 5.42 22.78
C LYS A 182 -1.74 4.36 22.23
N LEU A 183 -1.43 3.09 22.47
CA LEU A 183 -2.36 2.00 22.23
C LEU A 183 -3.35 1.97 23.40
N ILE A 184 -4.65 2.05 23.13
CA ILE A 184 -5.72 2.09 24.12
C ILE A 184 -6.24 0.68 24.37
N GLU A 185 -6.66 0.01 23.31
CA GLU A 185 -7.27 -1.31 23.38
C GLU A 185 -6.91 -2.13 22.15
N CYS A 186 -6.82 -3.45 22.30
CA CYS A 186 -6.68 -4.39 21.23
C CYS A 186 -7.63 -5.57 21.46
N GLN A 187 -8.53 -5.79 20.53
CA GLN A 187 -9.44 -6.93 20.49
C GLN A 187 -9.11 -7.75 19.25
N SER A 188 -8.82 -9.04 19.41
CA SER A 188 -8.52 -9.95 18.30
C SER A 188 -9.36 -11.21 18.39
N GLU A 189 -9.90 -11.64 17.24
CA GLU A 189 -10.66 -12.85 17.07
C GLU A 189 -10.25 -13.55 15.78
N GLY A 190 -9.62 -14.72 15.89
CA GLY A 190 -9.07 -15.45 14.76
C GLY A 190 -8.08 -14.60 13.96
N ASP A 191 -8.34 -14.44 12.67
CA ASP A 191 -7.51 -13.66 11.74
C ASP A 191 -7.91 -12.17 11.63
N SER A 192 -8.76 -11.68 12.54
CA SER A 192 -9.21 -10.28 12.57
C SER A 192 -8.84 -9.62 13.88
N ALA A 193 -8.47 -8.35 13.84
CA ALA A 193 -8.26 -7.55 15.03
C ALA A 193 -8.73 -6.11 14.84
N THR A 194 -9.21 -5.53 15.94
CA THR A 194 -9.52 -4.11 16.06
C THR A 194 -8.61 -3.51 17.12
N VAL A 195 -7.88 -2.46 16.75
CA VAL A 195 -6.97 -1.78 17.67
C VAL A 195 -7.36 -0.32 17.77
N GLU A 196 -7.70 0.13 18.99
CA GLU A 196 -7.94 1.54 19.28
C GLU A 196 -6.63 2.23 19.66
N VAL A 197 -6.37 3.36 19.03
CA VAL A 197 -5.16 4.14 19.20
C VAL A 197 -5.48 5.62 19.47
N ALA A 198 -4.63 6.28 20.21
CA ALA A 198 -4.68 7.71 20.43
C ALA A 198 -3.37 8.36 19.96
N PHE A 199 -3.51 9.43 19.20
CA PHE A 199 -2.41 10.24 18.70
C PHE A 199 -2.47 11.63 19.32
N PHE A 200 -1.31 12.17 19.72
CA PHE A 200 -1.17 13.49 20.32
C PHE A 200 -0.20 14.31 19.50
N ALA A 201 -0.64 15.51 19.08
CA ALA A 201 0.21 16.46 18.37
C ALA A 201 1.31 17.03 19.29
N GLN A 202 0.96 17.26 20.57
CA GLN A 202 1.85 17.77 21.61
C GLN A 202 1.47 17.18 22.97
N PRO A 203 2.39 17.14 23.95
CA PRO A 203 2.07 16.75 25.31
C PRO A 203 0.94 17.64 25.89
N GLY A 204 -0.12 16.99 26.38
CA GLY A 204 -1.29 17.68 26.95
C GLY A 204 -2.36 18.11 25.93
N ALA A 205 -2.13 17.92 24.62
CA ALA A 205 -3.14 18.16 23.60
C ALA A 205 -4.25 17.11 23.64
N GLU A 206 -5.42 17.48 23.12
CA GLU A 206 -6.53 16.53 22.95
C GLU A 206 -6.10 15.40 21.99
N ALA A 207 -6.45 14.17 22.35
CA ALA A 207 -6.10 12.99 21.58
C ALA A 207 -7.01 12.83 20.36
N ARG A 208 -6.42 12.71 19.16
CA ARG A 208 -7.14 12.15 18.02
C ARG A 208 -7.17 10.64 18.20
N ARG A 209 -8.36 10.06 18.32
CA ARG A 209 -8.55 8.61 18.43
C ARG A 209 -8.92 8.01 17.09
N GLU A 210 -8.39 6.84 16.83
CA GLU A 210 -8.71 6.05 15.63
C GLU A 210 -8.89 4.59 16.00
N ARG A 211 -9.77 3.93 15.27
CA ARG A 211 -9.96 2.48 15.33
C ARG A 211 -9.40 1.86 14.07
N HIS A 212 -8.35 1.04 14.23
CA HIS A 212 -7.67 0.36 13.14
C HIS A 212 -8.20 -1.07 12.99
N GLN A 213 -8.59 -1.43 11.78
CA GLN A 213 -8.96 -2.80 11.41
C GLN A 213 -7.75 -3.51 10.82
N LEU A 214 -7.46 -4.69 11.31
CA LEU A 214 -6.31 -5.48 10.92
C LEU A 214 -6.74 -6.89 10.54
N ARG A 215 -5.99 -7.51 9.63
CA ARG A 215 -6.18 -8.90 9.20
C ARG A 215 -4.87 -9.66 9.27
N CYS A 216 -4.96 -10.91 9.69
CA CYS A 216 -3.83 -11.84 9.65
C CYS A 216 -3.84 -12.61 8.33
N LEU A 217 -2.72 -12.57 7.61
CA LEU A 217 -2.51 -13.35 6.40
C LEU A 217 -1.20 -14.13 6.55
N LYS A 218 -1.28 -15.46 6.48
CA LYS A 218 -0.12 -16.37 6.62
C LYS A 218 0.72 -16.09 7.89
N GLY A 219 0.06 -15.81 9.02
CA GLY A 219 0.72 -15.55 10.31
C GLY A 219 1.30 -14.14 10.46
N ARG A 220 1.06 -13.23 9.51
CA ARG A 220 1.47 -11.83 9.57
C ARG A 220 0.25 -10.92 9.64
N TRP A 221 0.25 -10.00 10.56
CA TRP A 221 -0.78 -8.98 10.69
C TRP A 221 -0.54 -7.86 9.69
N LEU A 222 -1.62 -7.47 9.00
CA LEU A 222 -1.64 -6.46 7.95
C LEU A 222 -2.75 -5.44 8.26
N PHE A 223 -2.52 -4.20 7.86
CA PHE A 223 -3.45 -3.10 8.07
C PHE A 223 -4.51 -3.07 6.97
N GLN A 224 -5.79 -2.98 7.34
CA GLN A 224 -6.91 -2.95 6.41
C GLN A 224 -7.52 -1.55 6.29
N SER A 225 -7.92 -0.95 7.40
CA SER A 225 -8.54 0.38 7.40
C SER A 225 -8.37 1.09 8.73
N ALA A 226 -8.65 2.38 8.77
CA ALA A 226 -8.79 3.18 9.98
C ALA A 226 -10.03 4.05 9.88
N ALA A 227 -10.74 4.22 11.00
CA ALA A 227 -11.85 5.12 11.15
C ALA A 227 -11.63 6.01 12.39
N PRO A 228 -12.06 7.28 12.38
CA PRO A 228 -12.11 8.10 13.58
C PRO A 228 -13.07 7.47 14.60
N ASN A 229 -12.74 7.63 15.88
CA ASN A 229 -13.54 7.14 16.98
C ASN A 229 -14.22 8.29 17.71
#